data_e0ea10d7057c8d46e98389ceb5bf912c
#
_entry.id   e0ea10d7057c8d46e98389ceb5bf912c
#
_cell.length_a   1.000
_cell.length_b   1.000
_cell.length_c   1.000
_cell.angle_alpha   90.00
_cell.angle_beta   90.00
_cell.angle_gamma   90.00
#
_symmetry.space_group_name_H-M   'P 1'
#
loop_
_entity.id
_entity.type
_entity.pdbx_description
1 polymer ?
#
loop_
_entity_poly.entity_id
_entity_poly.type
_entity_poly.pdbx_seq_one_letter_code
_entity_poly.pdbx_strand_id
1 'polypeptide(L)'
;MKKSIILAIVAVVFSWNLSAQNYAVVNTSKIYQSMDAYNAAVQELDELATSYQKNIDDAFAKLEEMYQTYMVAKDGLSLADQQAREKTILDNEKKITEYQQKVFGTEGIIAKKQEELLKPFTDKVNKAISNYATANNLGLVIDLAATSLPYYAPSVDITEQIIKSVK
;
A
#
# COMPACT_ATOMS: atom_id res chain seq x y z
N MET A 1 -24.38 63.43 -2.35
CA MET A 1 -23.92 62.76 -1.13
C MET A 1 -24.64 61.42 -0.85
N LYS A 2 -25.98 61.31 -0.97
CA LYS A 2 -26.68 60.05 -0.71
C LYS A 2 -26.35 58.90 -1.68
N LYS A 3 -26.07 59.16 -2.95
CA LYS A 3 -25.72 58.14 -3.96
C LYS A 3 -24.32 57.53 -3.73
N SER A 4 -23.36 58.30 -3.20
CA SER A 4 -22.01 57.85 -2.91
C SER A 4 -21.96 56.93 -1.68
N ILE A 5 -22.84 57.15 -0.72
CA ILE A 5 -22.91 56.31 0.51
C ILE A 5 -23.51 54.93 0.15
N ILE A 6 -24.50 54.84 -0.73
CA ILE A 6 -25.08 53.58 -1.19
C ILE A 6 -24.04 52.73 -1.93
N LEU A 7 -23.19 53.35 -2.76
CA LEU A 7 -22.10 52.63 -3.48
C LEU A 7 -21.04 52.07 -2.55
N ALA A 8 -20.71 52.75 -1.44
CA ALA A 8 -19.76 52.32 -0.43
C ALA A 8 -20.34 51.12 0.40
N ILE A 9 -21.63 51.10 0.71
CA ILE A 9 -22.28 50.00 1.42
C ILE A 9 -22.35 48.73 0.55
N VAL A 10 -22.61 48.85 -0.74
CA VAL A 10 -22.60 47.71 -1.66
C VAL A 10 -21.21 47.08 -1.80
N ALA A 11 -20.13 47.89 -1.80
CA ALA A 11 -18.75 47.41 -1.86
C ALA A 11 -18.35 46.63 -0.59
N VAL A 12 -18.81 47.01 0.59
CA VAL A 12 -18.53 46.32 1.86
C VAL A 12 -19.25 44.97 1.97
N VAL A 13 -20.45 44.84 1.40
CA VAL A 13 -21.21 43.57 1.44
C VAL A 13 -20.62 42.53 0.48
N PHE A 14 -19.96 42.97 -0.60
CA PHE A 14 -19.31 42.05 -1.57
C PHE A 14 -17.96 41.49 -1.09
N SER A 15 -17.31 42.10 -0.10
CA SER A 15 -16.01 41.65 0.42
C SER A 15 -16.10 40.50 1.43
N TRP A 16 -17.27 40.03 1.82
CA TRP A 16 -17.43 38.98 2.82
C TRP A 16 -17.50 37.56 2.29
N ASN A 17 -17.41 37.38 0.97
CA ASN A 17 -17.49 36.06 0.33
C ASN A 17 -16.20 35.58 -0.36
N LEU A 18 -15.04 36.20 -0.10
CA LEU A 18 -13.77 35.56 -0.44
C LEU A 18 -13.41 34.53 0.66
N SER A 19 -14.15 33.43 0.69
CA SER A 19 -13.66 32.22 1.36
C SER A 19 -12.45 31.77 0.58
N ALA A 20 -11.25 32.17 1.01
CA ALA A 20 -10.03 31.52 0.57
C ALA A 20 -10.24 30.02 0.75
N GLN A 21 -10.13 29.25 -0.31
CA GLN A 21 -10.26 27.78 -0.22
C GLN A 21 -9.19 27.32 0.75
N ASN A 22 -9.59 26.98 1.97
CA ASN A 22 -8.68 26.45 2.97
C ASN A 22 -8.19 25.08 2.49
N TYR A 23 -6.90 24.89 2.47
CA TYR A 23 -6.27 23.61 2.16
C TYR A 23 -5.36 23.20 3.31
N ALA A 24 -5.08 21.92 3.37
CA ALA A 24 -4.10 21.37 4.29
C ALA A 24 -3.23 20.33 3.59
N VAL A 25 -2.11 20.00 4.20
CA VAL A 25 -1.28 18.86 3.83
C VAL A 25 -1.24 17.86 4.98
N VAL A 26 -1.08 16.59 4.66
CA VAL A 26 -0.97 15.51 5.63
C VAL A 26 0.08 14.51 5.14
N ASN A 27 0.82 13.89 6.05
CA ASN A 27 1.72 12.79 5.71
C ASN A 27 1.17 11.49 6.28
N THR A 28 0.43 10.74 5.43
CA THR A 28 -0.20 9.48 5.84
C THR A 28 0.83 8.42 6.25
N SER A 29 2.01 8.40 5.64
CA SER A 29 3.09 7.49 6.03
C SER A 29 3.53 7.70 7.49
N LYS A 30 3.72 8.96 7.92
CA LYS A 30 4.02 9.27 9.32
C LYS A 30 2.89 8.88 10.27
N ILE A 31 1.63 9.05 9.83
CA ILE A 31 0.46 8.66 10.62
C ILE A 31 0.47 7.15 10.84
N TYR A 32 0.60 6.35 9.78
CA TYR A 32 0.64 4.89 9.89
C TYR A 32 1.80 4.41 10.77
N GLN A 33 3.00 4.96 10.58
CA GLN A 33 4.18 4.63 11.39
C GLN A 33 4.00 4.95 12.88
N SER A 34 3.13 5.90 13.23
CA SER A 34 2.82 6.26 14.62
C SER A 34 1.86 5.30 15.31
N MET A 35 1.27 4.34 14.57
CA MET A 35 0.29 3.38 15.06
C MET A 35 0.95 2.02 15.32
N ASP A 36 1.17 1.65 16.58
CA ASP A 36 1.82 0.39 16.94
C ASP A 36 1.11 -0.84 16.34
N ALA A 37 -0.23 -0.81 16.33
CA ALA A 37 -1.02 -1.89 15.74
C ALA A 37 -0.84 -2.01 14.21
N TYR A 38 -0.64 -0.90 13.49
CA TYR A 38 -0.31 -0.92 12.07
C TYR A 38 1.08 -1.54 11.84
N ASN A 39 2.07 -1.13 12.63
CA ASN A 39 3.41 -1.67 12.54
C ASN A 39 3.44 -3.17 12.82
N ALA A 40 2.67 -3.64 13.80
CA ALA A 40 2.51 -5.08 14.08
C ALA A 40 1.85 -5.84 12.92
N ALA A 41 0.83 -5.25 12.29
CA ALA A 41 0.16 -5.85 11.12
C ALA A 41 1.10 -5.92 9.89
N VAL A 42 1.94 -4.91 9.69
CA VAL A 42 2.97 -4.92 8.64
C VAL A 42 4.00 -6.01 8.92
N GLN A 43 4.44 -6.15 10.16
CA GLN A 43 5.38 -7.20 10.55
C GLN A 43 4.78 -8.60 10.34
N GLU A 44 3.52 -8.84 10.74
CA GLU A 44 2.81 -10.11 10.49
C GLU A 44 2.79 -10.45 8.99
N LEU A 45 2.52 -9.45 8.15
CA LEU A 45 2.50 -9.64 6.70
C LEU A 45 3.87 -9.99 6.14
N ASP A 46 4.93 -9.32 6.61
CA ASP A 46 6.32 -9.56 6.19
C ASP A 46 6.79 -10.97 6.61
N GLU A 47 6.50 -11.39 7.84
CA GLU A 47 6.81 -12.74 8.34
C GLU A 47 6.09 -13.82 7.51
N LEU A 48 4.81 -13.57 7.16
CA LEU A 48 4.03 -14.46 6.31
C LEU A 48 4.62 -14.56 4.90
N ALA A 49 4.95 -13.41 4.29
CA ALA A 49 5.56 -13.36 2.96
C ALA A 49 6.91 -14.08 2.94
N THR A 50 7.75 -13.84 3.95
CA THR A 50 9.05 -14.51 4.13
C THR A 50 8.90 -16.02 4.25
N SER A 51 7.91 -16.49 5.01
CA SER A 51 7.63 -17.92 5.16
C SER A 51 7.23 -18.58 3.82
N TYR A 52 6.37 -17.92 3.06
CA TYR A 52 5.99 -18.42 1.73
C TYR A 52 7.16 -18.38 0.74
N GLN A 53 7.97 -17.31 0.75
CA GLN A 53 9.15 -17.23 -0.10
C GLN A 53 10.12 -18.37 0.19
N LYS A 54 10.39 -18.62 1.48
CA LYS A 54 11.24 -19.74 1.89
C LYS A 54 10.74 -21.09 1.35
N ASN A 55 9.43 -21.34 1.42
CA ASN A 55 8.85 -22.58 0.89
C ASN A 55 9.05 -22.73 -0.62
N ILE A 56 8.96 -21.62 -1.36
CA ILE A 56 9.19 -21.59 -2.80
C ILE A 56 10.68 -21.84 -3.10
N ASP A 57 11.57 -21.18 -2.36
CA ASP A 57 13.03 -21.36 -2.52
C ASP A 57 13.45 -22.80 -2.22
N ASP A 58 12.93 -23.40 -1.15
CA ASP A 58 13.16 -24.80 -0.79
C ASP A 58 12.62 -25.76 -1.91
N ALA A 59 11.52 -25.40 -2.54
CA ALA A 59 10.96 -26.20 -3.64
C ALA A 59 11.83 -26.10 -4.90
N PHE A 60 12.33 -24.92 -5.23
CA PHE A 60 13.28 -24.74 -6.33
C PHE A 60 14.60 -25.45 -6.09
N ALA A 61 15.12 -25.41 -4.85
CA ALA A 61 16.34 -26.14 -4.49
C ALA A 61 16.17 -27.66 -4.71
N LYS A 62 15.02 -28.21 -4.33
CA LYS A 62 14.70 -29.64 -4.62
C LYS A 62 14.56 -29.93 -6.12
N LEU A 63 13.99 -29.03 -6.89
CA LEU A 63 13.88 -29.15 -8.33
C LEU A 63 15.27 -29.18 -8.97
N GLU A 64 16.17 -28.31 -8.53
CA GLU A 64 17.58 -28.30 -8.99
C GLU A 64 18.29 -29.61 -8.66
N GLU A 65 18.13 -30.15 -7.43
CA GLU A 65 18.66 -31.45 -7.05
C GLU A 65 18.14 -32.60 -7.96
N MET A 66 16.84 -32.56 -8.25
CA MET A 66 16.23 -33.54 -9.18
C MET A 66 16.84 -33.43 -10.58
N TYR A 67 17.04 -32.22 -11.09
CA TYR A 67 17.66 -31.95 -12.38
C TYR A 67 19.11 -32.44 -12.41
N GLN A 68 19.90 -32.11 -11.41
CA GLN A 68 21.29 -32.55 -11.31
C GLN A 68 21.41 -34.08 -11.23
N THR A 69 20.56 -34.71 -10.43
CA THR A 69 20.49 -36.19 -10.34
C THR A 69 20.13 -36.81 -11.70
N TYR A 70 19.21 -36.21 -12.42
CA TYR A 70 18.83 -36.64 -13.77
C TYR A 70 20.02 -36.51 -14.73
N MET A 71 20.70 -35.37 -14.74
CA MET A 71 21.84 -35.12 -15.63
C MET A 71 22.97 -36.11 -15.42
N VAL A 72 23.29 -36.48 -14.18
CA VAL A 72 24.32 -37.48 -13.84
C VAL A 72 23.92 -38.89 -14.32
N ALA A 73 22.62 -39.23 -14.24
CA ALA A 73 22.17 -40.57 -14.59
C ALA A 73 21.77 -40.73 -16.07
N LYS A 74 21.61 -39.64 -16.81
CA LYS A 74 20.96 -39.59 -18.14
C LYS A 74 21.49 -40.61 -19.13
N ASP A 75 22.81 -40.70 -19.28
CA ASP A 75 23.45 -41.55 -20.27
C ASP A 75 23.27 -43.06 -20.01
N GLY A 76 22.94 -43.42 -18.75
CA GLY A 76 22.65 -44.81 -18.37
C GLY A 76 21.16 -45.20 -18.40
N LEU A 77 20.27 -44.22 -18.68
CA LEU A 77 18.82 -44.44 -18.66
C LEU A 77 18.29 -44.88 -20.07
N SER A 78 17.23 -45.67 -20.07
CA SER A 78 16.45 -45.93 -21.28
C SER A 78 15.77 -44.62 -21.73
N LEU A 79 15.42 -44.52 -23.02
CA LEU A 79 14.69 -43.36 -23.57
C LEU A 79 13.36 -43.10 -22.82
N ALA A 80 12.65 -44.16 -22.46
CA ALA A 80 11.40 -44.08 -21.72
C ALA A 80 11.62 -43.50 -20.32
N ASP A 81 12.70 -43.91 -19.63
CA ASP A 81 13.04 -43.38 -18.30
C ASP A 81 13.51 -41.92 -18.34
N GLN A 82 14.26 -41.55 -19.39
CA GLN A 82 14.65 -40.15 -19.62
C GLN A 82 13.41 -39.28 -19.77
N GLN A 83 12.47 -39.65 -20.66
CA GLN A 83 11.23 -38.90 -20.86
C GLN A 83 10.38 -38.80 -19.60
N ALA A 84 10.29 -39.89 -18.83
CA ALA A 84 9.53 -39.91 -17.58
C ALA A 84 10.14 -38.91 -16.52
N ARG A 85 11.46 -38.90 -16.40
CA ARG A 85 12.13 -37.97 -15.45
C ARG A 85 12.06 -36.52 -15.92
N GLU A 86 12.27 -36.26 -17.21
CA GLU A 86 12.11 -34.92 -17.79
C GLU A 86 10.71 -34.38 -17.55
N LYS A 87 9.68 -35.23 -17.84
CA LYS A 87 8.28 -34.87 -17.56
C LYS A 87 8.05 -34.54 -16.08
N THR A 88 8.63 -35.36 -15.18
CA THR A 88 8.48 -35.12 -13.73
C THR A 88 9.12 -33.78 -13.30
N ILE A 89 10.30 -33.43 -13.82
CA ILE A 89 10.97 -32.17 -13.55
C ILE A 89 10.11 -30.98 -14.04
N LEU A 90 9.62 -31.05 -15.30
CA LEU A 90 8.76 -30.00 -15.87
C LEU A 90 7.44 -29.85 -15.11
N ASP A 91 6.81 -30.98 -14.71
CA ASP A 91 5.58 -30.94 -13.92
C ASP A 91 5.80 -30.30 -12.53
N ASN A 92 6.96 -30.53 -11.90
CA ASN A 92 7.31 -29.89 -10.63
C ASN A 92 7.60 -28.39 -10.81
N GLU A 93 8.37 -28.01 -11.83
CA GLU A 93 8.64 -26.62 -12.16
C GLU A 93 7.32 -25.83 -12.34
N LYS A 94 6.41 -26.40 -13.13
CA LYS A 94 5.07 -25.82 -13.35
C LYS A 94 4.31 -25.65 -12.03
N LYS A 95 4.30 -26.67 -11.16
CA LYS A 95 3.62 -26.59 -9.85
C LYS A 95 4.21 -25.49 -8.96
N ILE A 96 5.54 -25.33 -8.94
CA ILE A 96 6.22 -24.29 -8.16
C ILE A 96 5.83 -22.91 -8.68
N THR A 97 5.84 -22.72 -10.00
CA THR A 97 5.45 -21.45 -10.64
C THR A 97 3.98 -21.12 -10.37
N GLU A 98 3.08 -22.10 -10.49
CA GLU A 98 1.65 -21.93 -10.17
C GLU A 98 1.45 -21.58 -8.69
N TYR A 99 2.21 -22.21 -7.78
CA TYR A 99 2.16 -21.90 -6.37
C TYR A 99 2.69 -20.49 -6.08
N GLN A 100 3.80 -20.09 -6.69
CA GLN A 100 4.34 -18.74 -6.59
C GLN A 100 3.31 -17.68 -7.03
N GLN A 101 2.65 -17.92 -8.17
CA GLN A 101 1.59 -17.04 -8.68
C GLN A 101 0.37 -16.99 -7.73
N LYS A 102 0.00 -18.13 -7.15
CA LYS A 102 -1.09 -18.22 -6.18
C LYS A 102 -0.78 -17.42 -4.91
N VAL A 103 0.48 -17.40 -4.48
CA VAL A 103 0.91 -16.68 -3.26
C VAL A 103 1.12 -15.21 -3.54
N PHE A 104 1.95 -14.87 -4.54
CA PHE A 104 2.44 -13.50 -4.78
C PHE A 104 1.80 -12.81 -5.98
N GLY A 105 0.88 -13.45 -6.69
CA GLY A 105 0.15 -12.83 -7.79
C GLY A 105 -0.71 -11.66 -7.34
N THR A 106 -1.22 -10.87 -8.28
CA THR A 106 -2.01 -9.65 -8.02
C THR A 106 -3.23 -9.90 -7.12
N GLU A 107 -3.86 -11.08 -7.25
CA GLU A 107 -4.97 -11.52 -6.38
C GLU A 107 -4.55 -12.70 -5.48
N GLY A 108 -3.26 -12.80 -5.21
CA GLY A 108 -2.67 -13.87 -4.44
C GLY A 108 -2.98 -13.80 -2.94
N ILE A 109 -2.47 -14.80 -2.23
CA ILE A 109 -2.67 -14.92 -0.77
C ILE A 109 -2.14 -13.68 -0.04
N ILE A 110 -0.93 -13.21 -0.41
CA ILE A 110 -0.29 -12.05 0.24
C ILE A 110 -1.07 -10.77 -0.03
N ALA A 111 -1.53 -10.53 -1.27
CA ALA A 111 -2.32 -9.35 -1.62
C ALA A 111 -3.63 -9.30 -0.82
N LYS A 112 -4.33 -10.41 -0.71
CA LYS A 112 -5.58 -10.51 0.09
C LYS A 112 -5.32 -10.30 1.58
N LYS A 113 -4.25 -10.89 2.11
CA LYS A 113 -3.89 -10.72 3.52
C LYS A 113 -3.47 -9.29 3.84
N GLN A 114 -2.78 -8.62 2.92
CA GLN A 114 -2.45 -7.20 3.03
C GLN A 114 -3.71 -6.34 3.09
N GLU A 115 -4.68 -6.58 2.21
CA GLU A 115 -5.95 -5.85 2.24
C GLU A 115 -6.68 -6.09 3.57
N GLU A 116 -6.80 -7.34 4.01
CA GLU A 116 -7.45 -7.71 5.27
C GLU A 116 -6.83 -7.00 6.47
N LEU A 117 -5.48 -7.04 6.58
CA LEU A 117 -4.76 -6.50 7.73
C LEU A 117 -4.68 -4.98 7.73
N LEU A 118 -4.49 -4.35 6.55
CA LEU A 118 -4.19 -2.91 6.50
C LEU A 118 -5.40 -2.03 6.21
N LYS A 119 -6.46 -2.57 5.59
CA LYS A 119 -7.67 -1.82 5.29
C LYS A 119 -8.30 -1.14 6.52
N PRO A 120 -8.42 -1.75 7.70
CA PRO A 120 -8.99 -1.10 8.88
C PRO A 120 -8.24 0.18 9.29
N PHE A 121 -6.91 0.19 9.14
CA PHE A 121 -6.09 1.37 9.43
C PHE A 121 -6.28 2.46 8.39
N THR A 122 -6.33 2.09 7.10
CA THR A 122 -6.60 3.02 6.01
C THR A 122 -7.96 3.69 6.19
N ASP A 123 -8.99 2.91 6.50
CA ASP A 123 -10.34 3.44 6.75
C ASP A 123 -10.35 4.38 7.96
N LYS A 124 -9.65 4.02 9.06
CA LYS A 124 -9.54 4.85 10.26
C LYS A 124 -8.86 6.19 9.97
N VAL A 125 -7.74 6.18 9.26
CA VAL A 125 -6.99 7.39 8.91
C VAL A 125 -7.79 8.28 7.96
N ASN A 126 -8.38 7.71 6.91
CA ASN A 126 -9.21 8.46 5.96
C ASN A 126 -10.41 9.11 6.64
N LYS A 127 -11.05 8.40 7.58
CA LYS A 127 -12.15 8.95 8.38
C LYS A 127 -11.70 10.10 9.27
N ALA A 128 -10.53 9.98 9.90
CA ALA A 128 -9.97 11.04 10.74
C ALA A 128 -9.64 12.29 9.92
N ILE A 129 -9.03 12.14 8.75
CA ILE A 129 -8.74 13.24 7.81
C ILE A 129 -10.04 13.91 7.36
N SER A 130 -11.03 13.14 6.94
CA SER A 130 -12.33 13.66 6.48
C SER A 130 -13.07 14.44 7.58
N ASN A 131 -13.10 13.90 8.80
CA ASN A 131 -13.71 14.57 9.95
C ASN A 131 -13.01 15.90 10.26
N TYR A 132 -11.67 15.89 10.26
CA TYR A 132 -10.87 17.10 10.48
C TYR A 132 -11.11 18.14 9.39
N ALA A 133 -11.10 17.72 8.12
CA ALA A 133 -11.34 18.60 6.98
C ALA A 133 -12.74 19.25 7.06
N THR A 134 -13.76 18.48 7.37
CA THR A 134 -15.14 18.98 7.52
C THR A 134 -15.25 19.97 8.69
N ALA A 135 -14.69 19.64 9.84
CA ALA A 135 -14.75 20.49 11.03
C ALA A 135 -14.01 21.82 10.84
N ASN A 136 -13.02 21.88 9.97
CA ASN A 136 -12.20 23.08 9.73
C ASN A 136 -12.50 23.75 8.36
N ASN A 137 -13.58 23.36 7.68
CA ASN A 137 -13.98 23.89 6.37
C ASN A 137 -12.84 23.85 5.34
N LEU A 138 -12.08 22.75 5.31
CA LEU A 138 -11.02 22.55 4.30
C LEU A 138 -11.63 22.08 3.00
N GLY A 139 -11.30 22.76 1.90
CA GLY A 139 -11.72 22.36 0.55
C GLY A 139 -10.82 21.28 -0.08
N LEU A 140 -9.59 21.11 0.46
CA LEU A 140 -8.62 20.17 -0.08
C LEU A 140 -7.65 19.73 1.01
N VAL A 141 -7.31 18.43 1.03
CA VAL A 141 -6.18 17.88 1.81
C VAL A 141 -5.28 17.11 0.85
N ILE A 142 -3.99 17.42 0.84
CA ILE A 142 -2.99 16.80 -0.04
C ILE A 142 -2.12 15.88 0.79
N ASP A 143 -1.98 14.63 0.35
CA ASP A 143 -1.12 13.66 1.01
C ASP A 143 0.33 13.79 0.51
N LEU A 144 1.22 14.14 1.42
CA LEU A 144 2.66 14.27 1.17
C LEU A 144 3.34 12.91 0.94
N ALA A 145 2.73 11.80 1.36
CA ALA A 145 3.26 10.46 1.09
C ALA A 145 3.01 10.03 -0.36
N ALA A 146 1.95 10.55 -0.97
CA ALA A 146 1.57 10.24 -2.36
C ALA A 146 2.04 11.31 -3.37
N THR A 147 2.37 12.53 -2.89
CA THR A 147 2.64 13.68 -3.76
C THR A 147 3.85 14.46 -3.29
N SER A 148 4.79 14.76 -4.19
CA SER A 148 5.89 15.67 -3.90
C SER A 148 5.42 17.11 -4.10
N LEU A 149 5.42 17.91 -3.02
CA LEU A 149 5.19 19.34 -3.08
C LEU A 149 6.52 20.09 -2.94
N PRO A 150 6.83 21.04 -3.85
CA PRO A 150 8.05 21.84 -3.76
C PRO A 150 8.10 22.73 -2.51
N TYR A 151 6.94 23.17 -2.04
CA TYR A 151 6.80 24.02 -0.85
C TYR A 151 5.38 23.97 -0.29
N TYR A 152 5.28 24.00 1.02
CA TYR A 152 4.05 24.28 1.77
C TYR A 152 4.40 24.99 3.08
N ALA A 153 3.51 25.84 3.58
CA ALA A 153 3.71 26.49 4.87
C ALA A 153 3.50 25.47 6.01
N PRO A 154 4.38 25.41 7.03
CA PRO A 154 4.20 24.48 8.16
C PRO A 154 2.85 24.58 8.87
N SER A 155 2.22 25.77 8.82
CA SER A 155 0.91 26.01 9.43
C SER A 155 -0.25 25.26 8.79
N VAL A 156 -0.09 24.74 7.56
CA VAL A 156 -1.13 23.95 6.87
C VAL A 156 -0.91 22.45 7.01
N ASP A 157 0.17 22.02 7.67
CA ASP A 157 0.42 20.60 7.95
C ASP A 157 -0.39 20.15 9.17
N ILE A 158 -1.33 19.24 8.92
CA ILE A 158 -2.24 18.69 9.94
C ILE A 158 -1.84 17.29 10.41
N THR A 159 -0.65 16.80 10.04
CA THR A 159 -0.20 15.43 10.34
C THR A 159 -0.30 15.09 11.82
N GLU A 160 0.21 15.98 12.70
CA GLU A 160 0.20 15.76 14.15
C GLU A 160 -1.23 15.76 14.75
N GLN A 161 -2.12 16.56 14.18
CA GLN A 161 -3.54 16.61 14.60
C GLN A 161 -4.23 15.28 14.27
N ILE A 162 -3.96 14.72 13.07
CA ILE A 162 -4.51 13.43 12.69
C ILE A 162 -3.88 12.30 13.53
N ILE A 163 -2.56 12.31 13.78
CA ILE A 163 -1.92 11.33 14.66
C ILE A 163 -2.61 11.27 16.02
N LYS A 164 -2.90 12.43 16.63
CA LYS A 164 -3.58 12.48 17.93
C LYS A 164 -5.00 11.92 17.88
N SER A 165 -5.67 11.99 16.75
CA SER A 165 -7.06 11.51 16.59
C SER A 165 -7.18 10.02 16.28
N VAL A 166 -6.09 9.37 15.85
CA VAL A 166 -6.06 7.95 15.49
C VAL A 166 -5.36 7.06 16.54
N LYS A 167 -4.73 7.66 17.51
CA LYS A 167 -4.21 6.96 18.70
C LYS A 167 -5.34 6.66 19.68
#